data_ae4d60bf5d639ff4af377c6946ca8805
#
_entry.id   ae4d60bf5d639ff4af377c6946ca8805
#
_cell.length_a   1.000
_cell.length_b   1.000
_cell.length_c   1.000
_cell.angle_alpha   90.00
_cell.angle_beta   90.00
_cell.angle_gamma   90.00
#
_symmetry.space_group_name_H-M   'P 1'
#
loop_
_entity.id
_entity.type
_entity.pdbx_description
1 polymer ?
#
loop_
_entity_poly.entity_id
_entity_poly.type
_entity_poly.pdbx_seq_one_letter_code
_entity_poly.pdbx_strand_id
1 'polypeptide(L)'
;GHYAKAGTAAGDGLWEFRLDGSEETFEVGSELTVERFEQGQKVDVAGRSKGKGFQGAVKRWNFSMQDATHGNSLSHRAPGSIGQCQTPGRVFKGKKMAGHMGAERVTTQGLEVVRIDSERNLLLIKGAVPGAPGGHVIVRPTVKG
;
A
#
# COMPACT_ATOMS: atom_id res chain seq x y z
N GLY A 1 -6.66 -13.03 25.48
CA GLY A 1 -5.88 -14.29 25.45
C GLY A 1 -4.49 -14.11 24.85
N HIS A 2 -4.37 -13.58 23.62
CA HIS A 2 -3.07 -13.52 22.92
C HIS A 2 -2.09 -12.54 23.58
N TYR A 3 -2.51 -11.32 23.82
CA TYR A 3 -1.70 -10.31 24.53
C TYR A 3 -1.44 -10.66 25.99
N ALA A 4 -2.39 -11.34 26.65
CA ALA A 4 -2.21 -11.76 28.05
C ALA A 4 -1.05 -12.76 28.25
N LYS A 5 -0.74 -13.59 27.22
CA LYS A 5 0.43 -14.49 27.24
C LYS A 5 1.75 -13.73 27.24
N ALA A 6 1.78 -12.56 26.62
CA ALA A 6 2.94 -11.69 26.57
C ALA A 6 3.01 -10.68 27.74
N GLY A 7 1.99 -10.65 28.60
CA GLY A 7 1.91 -9.69 29.71
C GLY A 7 1.75 -8.23 29.26
N THR A 8 1.33 -8.00 28.01
CA THR A 8 1.21 -6.67 27.42
C THR A 8 -0.24 -6.24 27.26
N ALA A 9 -0.49 -4.93 27.21
CA ALA A 9 -1.81 -4.38 26.89
C ALA A 9 -2.20 -4.71 25.43
N ALA A 10 -3.50 -4.77 25.15
CA ALA A 10 -3.99 -5.03 23.81
C ALA A 10 -3.60 -3.86 22.87
N GLY A 11 -2.92 -4.17 21.77
CA GLY A 11 -2.57 -3.23 20.73
C GLY A 11 -3.58 -3.21 19.58
N ASP A 12 -3.34 -2.34 18.59
CA ASP A 12 -4.23 -2.13 17.44
C ASP A 12 -4.20 -3.25 16.40
N GLY A 13 -3.16 -4.11 16.43
CA GLY A 13 -3.04 -5.22 15.48
C GLY A 13 -1.89 -6.15 15.80
N LEU A 14 -1.82 -7.22 15.03
CA LEU A 14 -0.75 -8.23 15.07
C LEU A 14 -0.12 -8.33 13.70
N TRP A 15 1.21 -8.31 13.65
CA TRP A 15 1.99 -8.44 12.42
C TRP A 15 3.10 -9.44 12.62
N GLU A 16 3.31 -10.28 11.63
CA GLU A 16 4.39 -11.26 11.63
C GLU A 16 5.57 -10.77 10.77
N PHE A 17 6.77 -10.92 11.32
CA PHE A 17 8.03 -10.68 10.63
C PHE A 17 8.86 -11.96 10.68
N ARG A 18 9.33 -12.41 9.51
CA ARG A 18 10.28 -13.53 9.45
C ARG A 18 11.66 -13.01 9.86
N LEU A 19 12.35 -13.80 10.67
CA LEU A 19 13.73 -13.54 11.06
C LEU A 19 14.62 -14.34 10.11
N ASP A 20 15.40 -13.64 9.29
CA ASP A 20 16.26 -14.23 8.26
C ASP A 20 17.57 -14.76 8.87
N GLY A 21 17.48 -15.63 9.89
CA GLY A 21 18.65 -16.28 10.49
C GLY A 21 19.62 -15.33 11.22
N SER A 22 19.23 -14.09 11.48
CA SER A 22 19.98 -13.19 12.34
C SER A 22 20.04 -13.78 13.75
N GLU A 23 21.18 -13.69 14.42
CA GLU A 23 21.37 -14.16 15.82
C GLU A 23 20.58 -13.33 16.83
N GLU A 24 19.76 -12.39 16.35
CA GLU A 24 18.91 -11.57 17.21
C GLU A 24 17.78 -12.39 17.84
N THR A 25 17.86 -12.59 19.12
CA THR A 25 16.81 -13.20 19.93
C THR A 25 15.91 -12.10 20.50
N PHE A 26 14.61 -12.20 20.25
CA PHE A 26 13.62 -11.27 20.82
C PHE A 26 12.95 -11.91 22.03
N GLU A 27 12.95 -11.21 23.15
CA GLU A 27 12.22 -11.64 24.33
C GLU A 27 10.75 -11.26 24.21
N VAL A 28 9.87 -12.10 24.76
CA VAL A 28 8.43 -11.82 24.80
C VAL A 28 8.17 -10.59 25.65
N GLY A 29 7.48 -9.57 25.08
CA GLY A 29 7.19 -8.32 25.76
C GLY A 29 8.24 -7.22 25.56
N SER A 30 9.32 -7.47 24.81
CA SER A 30 10.28 -6.42 24.45
C SER A 30 9.67 -5.40 23.48
N GLU A 31 10.09 -4.14 23.59
CA GLU A 31 9.67 -3.06 22.71
C GLU A 31 10.69 -2.85 21.58
N LEU A 32 10.19 -2.72 20.36
CA LEU A 32 10.99 -2.38 19.19
C LEU A 32 10.86 -0.88 18.89
N THR A 33 11.95 -0.14 19.04
CA THR A 33 12.00 1.31 18.80
C THR A 33 12.52 1.64 17.41
N VAL A 34 12.47 2.92 17.03
CA VAL A 34 13.00 3.42 15.74
C VAL A 34 14.53 3.32 15.63
N GLU A 35 15.23 3.08 16.73
CA GLU A 35 16.70 2.95 16.79
C GLU A 35 17.25 1.77 15.98
N ARG A 36 16.37 0.84 15.57
CA ARG A 36 16.74 -0.28 14.69
C ARG A 36 17.07 0.15 13.25
N PHE A 37 16.72 1.35 12.87
CA PHE A 37 17.01 1.89 11.55
C PHE A 37 18.25 2.77 11.57
N GLU A 38 18.88 2.91 10.43
CA GLU A 38 20.07 3.76 10.25
C GLU A 38 19.75 4.93 9.31
N GLN A 39 20.39 6.06 9.54
CA GLN A 39 20.27 7.21 8.63
C GLN A 39 20.86 6.86 7.26
N GLY A 40 20.16 7.19 6.19
CA GLY A 40 20.53 6.84 4.81
C GLY A 40 20.08 5.44 4.39
N GLN A 41 19.58 4.62 5.31
CA GLN A 41 19.08 3.28 5.01
C GLN A 41 17.92 3.33 4.02
N LYS A 42 17.90 2.40 3.07
CA LYS A 42 16.76 2.21 2.17
C LYS A 42 15.74 1.29 2.82
N VAL A 43 14.46 1.69 2.77
CA VAL A 43 13.35 0.98 3.40
C VAL A 43 12.16 0.83 2.45
N ASP A 44 11.42 -0.25 2.66
CA ASP A 44 10.13 -0.48 2.02
C ASP A 44 9.02 -0.18 3.02
N VAL A 45 8.08 0.66 2.61
CA VAL A 45 6.96 1.10 3.47
C VAL A 45 5.65 0.57 2.92
N ALA A 46 4.99 -0.28 3.69
CA ALA A 46 3.67 -0.82 3.37
C ALA A 46 2.60 -0.16 4.24
N GLY A 47 1.49 0.24 3.61
CA GLY A 47 0.36 0.83 4.30
C GLY A 47 -0.93 0.64 3.52
N ARG A 48 -2.03 1.14 4.07
CA ARG A 48 -3.33 1.12 3.40
C ARG A 48 -3.54 2.43 2.66
N SER A 49 -3.65 2.39 1.33
CA SER A 49 -3.84 3.57 0.49
C SER A 49 -5.16 4.30 0.81
N LYS A 50 -5.20 5.60 0.52
CA LYS A 50 -6.44 6.39 0.67
C LYS A 50 -7.55 5.80 -0.20
N GLY A 51 -8.72 5.56 0.37
CA GLY A 51 -9.91 5.13 -0.37
C GLY A 51 -10.38 6.20 -1.34
N LYS A 52 -10.79 5.78 -2.54
CA LYS A 52 -11.33 6.66 -3.61
C LYS A 52 -12.75 6.27 -3.99
N GLY A 53 -13.34 5.31 -3.28
CA GLY A 53 -14.68 4.80 -3.55
C GLY A 53 -14.77 4.05 -4.89
N PHE A 54 -15.96 4.02 -5.48
CA PHE A 54 -16.19 3.44 -6.80
C PHE A 54 -15.72 4.42 -7.89
N GLN A 55 -14.81 3.98 -8.75
CA GLN A 55 -14.24 4.82 -9.81
C GLN A 55 -14.43 4.20 -11.18
N GLY A 56 -14.61 5.08 -12.19
CA GLY A 56 -14.67 4.68 -13.59
C GLY A 56 -13.30 4.27 -14.14
N ALA A 57 -13.31 3.64 -15.32
CA ALA A 57 -12.10 3.11 -15.96
C ALA A 57 -11.04 4.18 -16.26
N VAL A 58 -11.44 5.42 -16.54
CA VAL A 58 -10.52 6.53 -16.81
C VAL A 58 -9.64 6.80 -15.59
N LYS A 59 -10.21 6.95 -14.39
CA LYS A 59 -9.43 7.21 -13.17
C LYS A 59 -8.76 5.98 -12.61
N ARG A 60 -9.44 4.83 -12.67
CA ARG A 60 -8.95 3.58 -12.05
C ARG A 60 -7.81 2.95 -12.82
N TRP A 61 -7.86 3.02 -14.17
CA TRP A 61 -6.95 2.31 -15.06
C TRP A 61 -6.23 3.19 -16.06
N ASN A 62 -6.40 4.53 -15.95
CA ASN A 62 -5.82 5.51 -16.87
C ASN A 62 -6.28 5.31 -18.34
N PHE A 63 -7.52 4.92 -18.53
CA PHE A 63 -8.12 4.87 -19.87
C PHE A 63 -8.26 6.28 -20.42
N SER A 64 -8.06 6.42 -21.73
CA SER A 64 -8.37 7.65 -22.45
C SER A 64 -9.88 7.87 -22.46
N MET A 65 -10.31 9.10 -22.26
CA MET A 65 -11.70 9.47 -22.51
C MET A 65 -11.97 9.54 -24.02
N GLN A 66 -13.24 9.40 -24.38
CA GLN A 66 -13.69 9.61 -25.75
C GLN A 66 -13.82 11.11 -26.05
N ASP A 67 -14.11 11.45 -27.31
CA ASP A 67 -14.22 12.84 -27.73
C ASP A 67 -15.28 13.61 -26.92
N ALA A 68 -14.95 14.85 -26.57
CA ALA A 68 -15.89 15.74 -25.88
C ALA A 68 -16.90 16.37 -26.86
N THR A 69 -16.55 16.49 -28.15
CA THR A 69 -17.32 17.11 -29.24
C THR A 69 -17.31 16.23 -30.47
N HIS A 70 -17.36 16.81 -31.69
CA HIS A 70 -17.35 16.09 -32.97
C HIS A 70 -18.47 15.04 -33.11
N GLY A 71 -19.68 15.40 -32.66
CA GLY A 71 -20.86 14.53 -32.75
C GLY A 71 -20.95 13.43 -31.72
N ASN A 72 -19.99 13.34 -30.79
CA ASN A 72 -20.07 12.38 -29.68
C ASN A 72 -21.17 12.77 -28.71
N SER A 73 -22.05 11.82 -28.38
CA SER A 73 -23.20 11.97 -27.52
C SER A 73 -23.19 10.92 -26.43
N LEU A 74 -23.38 11.30 -25.15
CA LEU A 74 -23.52 10.44 -23.98
C LEU A 74 -22.31 9.57 -23.60
N SER A 75 -21.35 9.34 -24.48
CA SER A 75 -20.24 8.37 -24.31
C SER A 75 -18.89 9.07 -24.16
N HIS A 76 -18.74 9.92 -23.13
CA HIS A 76 -17.49 10.68 -22.92
C HIS A 76 -16.46 9.93 -22.07
N ARG A 77 -16.91 9.21 -21.05
CA ARG A 77 -16.06 8.51 -20.10
C ARG A 77 -16.31 7.00 -20.01
N ALA A 78 -17.02 6.47 -21.00
CA ALA A 78 -17.29 5.04 -21.11
C ALA A 78 -16.00 4.25 -21.40
N PRO A 79 -15.86 3.00 -20.89
CA PRO A 79 -14.66 2.18 -21.08
C PRO A 79 -14.45 1.74 -22.54
N GLY A 80 -15.49 1.78 -23.38
CA GLY A 80 -15.48 1.26 -24.74
C GLY A 80 -15.72 -0.24 -24.80
N SER A 81 -15.21 -0.90 -25.83
CA SER A 81 -15.38 -2.35 -26.00
C SER A 81 -14.72 -3.14 -24.86
N ILE A 82 -15.43 -4.14 -24.37
CA ILE A 82 -14.96 -5.06 -23.33
C ILE A 82 -14.56 -6.43 -23.86
N GLY A 83 -14.74 -6.69 -25.15
CA GLY A 83 -14.40 -7.95 -25.79
C GLY A 83 -14.92 -8.05 -27.22
N GLN A 84 -14.80 -9.22 -27.79
CA GLN A 84 -15.25 -9.57 -29.15
C GLN A 84 -16.65 -10.24 -29.08
N CYS A 85 -17.20 -10.55 -30.25
CA CYS A 85 -18.53 -11.17 -30.40
C CYS A 85 -18.54 -12.69 -30.10
N GLN A 86 -18.89 -13.50 -31.11
CA GLN A 86 -19.10 -14.94 -30.96
C GLN A 86 -17.87 -15.70 -30.47
N THR A 87 -16.69 -15.33 -30.92
CA THR A 87 -15.41 -15.86 -30.46
C THR A 87 -14.61 -14.74 -29.78
N PRO A 88 -14.37 -14.80 -28.48
CA PRO A 88 -14.49 -15.93 -27.52
C PRO A 88 -15.86 -16.06 -26.85
N GLY A 89 -16.88 -15.24 -27.16
CA GLY A 89 -18.22 -15.29 -26.56
C GLY A 89 -18.29 -14.96 -25.07
N ARG A 90 -17.25 -14.38 -24.52
CA ARG A 90 -17.13 -14.01 -23.10
C ARG A 90 -16.20 -12.83 -22.89
N VAL A 91 -16.28 -12.20 -21.72
CA VAL A 91 -15.28 -11.22 -21.26
C VAL A 91 -14.21 -11.98 -20.47
N PHE A 92 -12.95 -11.75 -20.82
CA PHE A 92 -11.84 -12.41 -20.11
C PHE A 92 -11.74 -11.92 -18.65
N LYS A 93 -11.34 -12.84 -17.77
CA LYS A 93 -11.04 -12.52 -16.37
C LYS A 93 -9.92 -11.50 -16.31
N GLY A 94 -10.00 -10.58 -15.34
CA GLY A 94 -9.01 -9.51 -15.20
C GLY A 94 -9.22 -8.31 -16.14
N LYS A 95 -10.30 -8.28 -16.95
CA LYS A 95 -10.63 -7.12 -17.77
C LYS A 95 -10.79 -5.88 -16.89
N LYS A 96 -10.06 -4.82 -17.25
CA LYS A 96 -10.07 -3.55 -16.55
C LYS A 96 -11.42 -2.84 -16.70
N MET A 97 -12.16 -2.70 -15.62
CA MET A 97 -13.49 -2.09 -15.56
C MET A 97 -13.59 -1.14 -14.36
N ALA A 98 -14.70 -0.41 -14.29
CA ALA A 98 -15.06 0.39 -13.12
C ALA A 98 -15.15 -0.50 -11.86
N GLY A 99 -14.90 0.08 -10.70
CA GLY A 99 -14.98 -0.62 -9.43
C GLY A 99 -14.31 0.13 -8.29
N HIS A 100 -14.20 -0.53 -7.15
CA HIS A 100 -13.54 0.00 -5.98
C HIS A 100 -12.08 0.36 -6.27
N MET A 101 -11.65 1.53 -5.82
CA MET A 101 -10.28 2.03 -5.98
C MET A 101 -9.76 2.55 -4.63
N GLY A 102 -8.50 2.26 -4.33
CA GLY A 102 -7.88 2.62 -3.06
C GLY A 102 -8.37 1.77 -1.88
N ALA A 103 -8.02 2.17 -0.67
CA ALA A 103 -8.23 1.41 0.57
C ALA A 103 -7.69 -0.03 0.49
N GLU A 104 -6.61 -0.23 -0.24
CA GLU A 104 -5.90 -1.49 -0.42
C GLU A 104 -4.48 -1.40 0.12
N ARG A 105 -3.89 -2.52 0.47
CA ARG A 105 -2.50 -2.57 0.91
C ARG A 105 -1.58 -2.30 -0.27
N VAL A 106 -0.75 -1.27 -0.13
CA VAL A 106 0.28 -0.91 -1.11
C VAL A 106 1.62 -0.81 -0.43
N THR A 107 2.70 -1.10 -1.16
CA THR A 107 4.07 -0.99 -0.67
C THR A 107 4.84 -0.06 -1.59
N THR A 108 5.44 0.99 -1.01
CA THR A 108 6.41 1.84 -1.70
C THR A 108 7.80 1.38 -1.33
N GLN A 109 8.58 0.98 -2.33
CA GLN A 109 9.91 0.39 -2.14
C GLN A 109 11.01 1.45 -2.29
N GLY A 110 12.14 1.22 -1.58
CA GLY A 110 13.36 1.98 -1.76
C GLY A 110 13.31 3.42 -1.27
N LEU A 111 12.47 3.73 -0.29
CA LEU A 111 12.47 5.04 0.36
C LEU A 111 13.70 5.19 1.26
N GLU A 112 14.14 6.42 1.47
CA GLU A 112 15.34 6.73 2.24
C GLU A 112 14.98 7.28 3.62
N VAL A 113 15.62 6.74 4.67
CA VAL A 113 15.56 7.26 6.03
C VAL A 113 16.47 8.48 6.12
N VAL A 114 15.89 9.67 6.30
CA VAL A 114 16.65 10.94 6.36
C VAL A 114 17.17 11.21 7.76
N ARG A 115 16.35 10.95 8.76
CA ARG A 115 16.68 11.23 10.16
C ARG A 115 15.91 10.30 11.09
N ILE A 116 16.54 9.97 12.20
CA ILE A 116 15.95 9.22 13.31
C ILE A 116 15.99 10.10 14.55
N ASP A 117 14.87 10.21 15.24
CA ASP A 117 14.74 10.96 16.49
C ASP A 117 14.27 9.94 17.56
N SER A 118 15.23 9.44 18.35
CA SER A 118 14.97 8.42 19.36
C SER A 118 14.19 8.97 20.55
N GLU A 119 14.36 10.24 20.91
CA GLU A 119 13.65 10.85 22.04
C GLU A 119 12.13 10.90 21.80
N ARG A 120 11.73 11.16 20.56
CA ARG A 120 10.32 11.24 20.14
C ARG A 120 9.80 9.97 19.48
N ASN A 121 10.65 8.95 19.33
CA ASN A 121 10.37 7.73 18.59
C ASN A 121 9.87 8.01 17.17
N LEU A 122 10.54 8.93 16.43
CA LEU A 122 10.18 9.38 15.09
C LEU A 122 11.18 8.91 14.05
N LEU A 123 10.65 8.41 12.94
CA LEU A 123 11.41 8.03 11.75
C LEU A 123 11.02 8.95 10.58
N LEU A 124 11.95 9.77 10.09
CA LEU A 124 11.72 10.67 8.97
C LEU A 124 12.14 9.99 7.67
N ILE A 125 11.17 9.72 6.80
CA ILE A 125 11.35 9.02 5.52
C ILE A 125 11.10 9.99 4.37
N LYS A 126 12.03 10.05 3.43
CA LYS A 126 11.92 10.86 2.21
C LYS A 126 11.09 10.13 1.16
N GLY A 127 9.99 10.76 0.73
CA GLY A 127 9.16 10.27 -0.36
C GLY A 127 7.69 10.07 0.02
N ALA A 128 6.97 9.32 -0.80
CA ALA A 128 5.53 9.11 -0.64
C ALA A 128 5.23 7.91 0.25
N VAL A 129 4.91 8.15 1.49
CA VAL A 129 4.41 7.12 2.43
C VAL A 129 2.93 6.83 2.09
N PRO A 130 2.54 5.56 1.94
CA PRO A 130 1.17 5.22 1.60
C PRO A 130 0.19 5.45 2.74
N GLY A 131 -1.01 5.95 2.41
CA GLY A 131 -2.11 6.10 3.34
C GLY A 131 -2.47 7.53 3.70
N ALA A 132 -3.37 7.66 4.66
CA ALA A 132 -3.78 8.93 5.26
C ALA A 132 -2.92 9.25 6.49
N PRO A 133 -2.81 10.53 6.90
CA PRO A 133 -2.23 10.87 8.19
C PRO A 133 -2.91 10.09 9.33
N GLY A 134 -2.13 9.59 10.29
CA GLY A 134 -2.61 8.75 11.38
C GLY A 134 -2.86 7.27 11.01
N GLY A 135 -2.58 6.87 9.77
CA GLY A 135 -2.68 5.46 9.37
C GLY A 135 -1.46 4.64 9.80
N HIS A 136 -1.67 3.35 10.06
CA HIS A 136 -0.57 2.42 10.36
C HIS A 136 0.24 2.09 9.12
N VAL A 137 1.56 2.04 9.28
CA VAL A 137 2.51 1.63 8.24
C VAL A 137 3.47 0.58 8.80
N ILE A 138 3.90 -0.31 7.92
CA ILE A 138 4.94 -1.30 8.22
C ILE A 138 6.19 -0.87 7.46
N VAL A 139 7.26 -0.61 8.19
CA VAL A 139 8.57 -0.24 7.64
C VAL A 139 9.50 -1.44 7.74
N ARG A 140 10.17 -1.79 6.65
CA ARG A 140 11.13 -2.89 6.58
C ARG A 140 12.36 -2.45 5.80
N PRO A 141 13.53 -3.04 6.05
CA PRO A 141 14.66 -2.88 5.13
C PRO A 141 14.23 -3.22 3.70
N THR A 142 14.78 -2.51 2.71
CA THR A 142 14.42 -2.78 1.31
C THR A 142 14.90 -4.14 0.87
N VAL A 143 14.12 -4.81 0.01
CA VAL A 143 14.50 -6.06 -0.63
C VAL A 143 15.37 -5.80 -1.87
N LYS A 144 15.28 -4.59 -2.43
CA LYS A 144 16.08 -4.14 -3.58
C LYS A 144 17.13 -3.16 -3.07
N GLY A 145 18.31 -3.67 -2.79
CA GLY A 145 19.49 -2.89 -2.39
C GLY A 145 20.05 -2.03 -3.51
#